data_745a18e7c3ed7c77e6044e93002d853c
#
_entry.id   745a18e7c3ed7c77e6044e93002d853c
#
_cell.length_a   1.000
_cell.length_b   1.000
_cell.length_c   1.000
_cell.angle_alpha   90.00
_cell.angle_beta   90.00
_cell.angle_gamma   90.00
#
_symmetry.space_group_name_H-M   'P 1'
#
loop_
_entity.id
_entity.type
_entity.pdbx_description
1 polymer ?
#
loop_
_entity_poly.entity_id
_entity_poly.type
_entity_poly.pdbx_seq_one_letter_code
_entity_poly.pdbx_strand_id
1 'polypeptide(L)'
;MMNSQLIYLDYAATTPVDARVAEAMTGFMTAGGCFGNPASSHAAGRAAAAAVRQAREQVAGLIGARPEEIVWTSGATEADNLALKGAARARMDRGRHIVTMRTEHK
;
A
#
# COMPACT_ATOMS: atom_id res chain seq x y z
N MET A 1 5.40 1.02 28.02
CA MET A 1 5.04 2.45 28.16
C MET A 1 6.22 3.25 27.61
N MET A 2 6.04 4.00 26.55
CA MET A 2 7.08 4.92 26.06
C MET A 2 7.19 6.07 27.08
N ASN A 3 8.43 6.32 27.53
CA ASN A 3 8.72 7.36 28.52
C ASN A 3 8.27 8.72 27.96
N SER A 4 7.50 9.49 28.72
CA SER A 4 6.93 10.79 28.31
C SER A 4 7.96 11.89 27.98
N GLN A 5 9.26 11.57 28.00
CA GLN A 5 10.36 12.48 27.71
C GLN A 5 11.11 12.18 26.40
N LEU A 6 10.72 11.12 25.65
CA LEU A 6 11.39 10.80 24.41
C LEU A 6 10.90 11.74 23.29
N ILE A 7 11.78 12.59 22.78
CA ILE A 7 11.56 13.35 21.55
C ILE A 7 12.04 12.48 20.38
N TYR A 8 11.09 11.96 19.58
CA TYR A 8 11.40 11.12 18.43
C TYR A 8 11.39 11.97 17.15
N LEU A 9 12.53 12.05 16.45
CA LEU A 9 12.72 12.90 15.27
C LEU A 9 13.00 12.10 13.98
N ASP A 10 12.92 10.77 14.02
CA ASP A 10 13.24 9.90 12.90
C ASP A 10 11.99 9.37 12.16
N TYR A 11 11.04 10.25 11.91
CA TYR A 11 9.79 9.92 11.22
C TYR A 11 9.99 9.49 9.75
N ALA A 12 11.14 9.80 9.16
CA ALA A 12 11.50 9.31 7.84
C ALA A 12 11.78 7.79 7.82
N ALA A 13 12.26 7.24 8.94
CA ALA A 13 12.51 5.80 9.06
C ALA A 13 11.23 5.02 9.38
N THR A 14 10.46 5.49 10.36
CA THR A 14 9.19 4.88 10.77
C THR A 14 8.34 5.85 11.58
N THR A 15 7.03 5.63 11.58
CA THR A 15 6.09 6.41 12.38
C THR A 15 5.20 5.48 13.20
N PRO A 16 4.69 5.94 14.37
CA PRO A 16 3.62 5.21 15.06
C PRO A 16 2.39 5.07 14.15
N VAL A 17 1.73 3.93 14.23
CA VAL A 17 0.44 3.73 13.55
C VAL A 17 -0.62 4.56 14.28
N ASP A 18 -1.45 5.29 13.55
CA ASP A 18 -2.62 5.98 14.12
C ASP A 18 -3.56 4.95 14.79
N ALA A 19 -4.07 5.28 15.97
CA ALA A 19 -4.90 4.36 16.74
C ALA A 19 -6.15 3.87 15.97
N ARG A 20 -6.76 4.74 15.16
CA ARG A 20 -7.91 4.40 14.31
C ARG A 20 -7.52 3.40 13.23
N VAL A 21 -6.31 3.51 12.69
CA VAL A 21 -5.76 2.58 11.69
C VAL A 21 -5.48 1.23 12.33
N ALA A 22 -4.85 1.22 13.53
CA ALA A 22 -4.57 -0.01 14.27
C ALA A 22 -5.86 -0.77 14.63
N GLU A 23 -6.90 -0.05 15.07
CA GLU A 23 -8.22 -0.63 15.34
C GLU A 23 -8.84 -1.23 14.07
N ALA A 24 -8.84 -0.51 12.96
CA ALA A 24 -9.34 -1.00 11.68
C ALA A 24 -8.59 -2.26 11.22
N MET A 25 -7.26 -2.28 11.32
CA MET A 25 -6.44 -3.45 10.97
C MET A 25 -6.79 -4.67 11.81
N THR A 26 -7.04 -4.49 13.12
CA THR A 26 -7.42 -5.59 14.01
C THR A 26 -8.70 -6.29 13.55
N GLY A 27 -9.65 -5.55 13.00
CA GLY A 27 -10.88 -6.09 12.41
C GLY A 27 -10.66 -7.01 11.21
N PHE A 28 -9.49 -6.97 10.57
CA PHE A 28 -9.13 -7.86 9.46
C PHE A 28 -8.22 -9.03 9.86
N MET A 29 -7.72 -9.06 11.10
CA MET A 29 -6.76 -10.05 11.57
C MET A 29 -7.37 -11.09 12.51
N THR A 30 -8.58 -10.89 13.02
CA THR A 30 -9.18 -11.74 14.04
C THR A 30 -10.36 -12.55 13.53
N ALA A 31 -10.64 -13.69 14.19
CA ALA A 31 -11.74 -14.58 13.82
C ALA A 31 -13.13 -13.93 13.91
N GLY A 32 -13.30 -12.90 14.74
CA GLY A 32 -14.54 -12.11 14.83
C GLY A 32 -14.72 -11.07 13.73
N GLY A 33 -13.75 -10.92 12.84
CA GLY A 33 -13.73 -9.89 11.82
C GLY A 33 -13.66 -10.45 10.39
N CYS A 34 -13.14 -9.64 9.48
CA CYS A 34 -13.10 -9.93 8.03
C CYS A 34 -11.72 -10.49 7.63
N PHE A 35 -11.39 -11.71 8.09
CA PHE A 35 -10.07 -12.34 7.89
C PHE A 35 -9.94 -13.20 6.62
N GLY A 36 -10.98 -13.27 5.79
CA GLY A 36 -11.04 -14.16 4.62
C GLY A 36 -10.01 -13.84 3.54
N ASN A 37 -9.66 -14.87 2.74
CA ASN A 37 -8.87 -14.65 1.54
C ASN A 37 -9.75 -14.02 0.45
N PRO A 38 -9.43 -12.82 -0.09
CA PRO A 38 -10.24 -12.14 -1.08
C PRO A 38 -10.35 -12.88 -2.43
N ALA A 39 -9.50 -13.87 -2.68
CA ALA A 39 -9.60 -14.73 -3.87
C ALA A 39 -10.58 -15.91 -3.71
N SER A 40 -11.07 -16.17 -2.49
CA SER A 40 -11.99 -17.27 -2.22
C SER A 40 -13.44 -16.92 -2.57
N SER A 41 -14.18 -17.88 -3.12
CA SER A 41 -15.57 -17.70 -3.56
C SER A 41 -16.62 -17.80 -2.44
N HIS A 42 -16.25 -18.26 -1.24
CA HIS A 42 -17.17 -18.36 -0.09
C HIS A 42 -17.43 -16.99 0.59
N ALA A 43 -18.38 -16.94 1.51
CA ALA A 43 -18.84 -15.68 2.14
C ALA A 43 -17.71 -14.85 2.75
N ALA A 44 -16.79 -15.47 3.51
CA ALA A 44 -15.66 -14.76 4.12
C ALA A 44 -14.72 -14.18 3.05
N GLY A 45 -14.46 -14.89 1.96
CA GLY A 45 -13.64 -14.38 0.86
C GLY A 45 -14.31 -13.20 0.14
N ARG A 46 -15.63 -13.29 -0.10
CA ARG A 46 -16.37 -12.16 -0.70
C ARG A 46 -16.36 -10.91 0.20
N ALA A 47 -16.47 -11.07 1.51
CA ALA A 47 -16.39 -9.97 2.45
C ALA A 47 -14.99 -9.31 2.41
N ALA A 48 -13.92 -10.10 2.41
CA ALA A 48 -12.56 -9.60 2.28
C ALA A 48 -12.35 -8.90 0.91
N ALA A 49 -12.84 -9.47 -0.18
CA ALA A 49 -12.78 -8.85 -1.51
C ALA A 49 -13.52 -7.49 -1.56
N ALA A 50 -14.65 -7.38 -0.88
CA ALA A 50 -15.38 -6.11 -0.78
C ALA A 50 -14.57 -5.05 -0.03
N ALA A 51 -13.93 -5.42 1.08
CA ALA A 51 -13.07 -4.52 1.86
C ALA A 51 -11.85 -4.04 1.05
N VAL A 52 -11.18 -4.94 0.33
CA VAL A 52 -10.06 -4.58 -0.56
C VAL A 52 -10.52 -3.63 -1.68
N ARG A 53 -11.69 -3.85 -2.25
CA ARG A 53 -12.26 -2.98 -3.28
C ARG A 53 -12.56 -1.59 -2.73
N GLN A 54 -13.19 -1.50 -1.55
CA GLN A 54 -13.46 -0.23 -0.88
C GLN A 54 -12.16 0.54 -0.58
N ALA A 55 -11.13 -0.13 -0.06
CA ALA A 55 -9.83 0.50 0.18
C ALA A 55 -9.21 1.04 -1.12
N ARG A 56 -9.34 0.29 -2.21
CA ARG A 56 -8.88 0.71 -3.55
C ARG A 56 -9.58 1.98 -4.03
N GLU A 57 -10.90 2.05 -3.87
CA GLU A 57 -11.70 3.23 -4.22
C GLU A 57 -11.31 4.46 -3.38
N GLN A 58 -11.05 4.27 -2.09
CA GLN A 58 -10.60 5.33 -1.18
C GLN A 58 -9.23 5.89 -1.57
N VAL A 59 -8.26 5.02 -1.85
CA VAL A 59 -6.92 5.44 -2.30
C VAL A 59 -6.99 6.13 -3.65
N ALA A 60 -7.75 5.58 -4.60
CA ALA A 60 -7.94 6.19 -5.91
C ALA A 60 -8.56 7.59 -5.81
N GLY A 61 -9.61 7.74 -4.99
CA GLY A 61 -10.25 9.03 -4.75
C GLY A 61 -9.32 10.07 -4.13
N LEU A 62 -8.42 9.65 -3.23
CA LEU A 62 -7.45 10.53 -2.57
C LEU A 62 -6.47 11.17 -3.58
N ILE A 63 -6.06 10.44 -4.61
CA ILE A 63 -5.06 10.88 -5.59
C ILE A 63 -5.68 11.27 -6.95
N GLY A 64 -7.01 11.26 -7.07
CA GLY A 64 -7.71 11.57 -8.33
C GLY A 64 -7.51 10.53 -9.42
N ALA A 65 -7.24 9.27 -9.06
CA ALA A 65 -7.11 8.14 -9.98
C ALA A 65 -8.40 7.32 -10.08
N ARG A 66 -8.46 6.42 -11.04
CA ARG A 66 -9.50 5.39 -11.09
C ARG A 66 -9.09 4.17 -10.24
N PRO A 67 -10.05 3.41 -9.66
CA PRO A 67 -9.73 2.23 -8.86
C PRO A 67 -8.86 1.19 -9.58
N GLU A 68 -9.03 1.04 -10.91
CA GLU A 68 -8.26 0.10 -11.73
C GLU A 68 -6.79 0.50 -11.89
N GLU A 69 -6.44 1.76 -11.61
CA GLU A 69 -5.08 2.28 -11.67
C GLU A 69 -4.30 2.04 -10.38
N ILE A 70 -4.96 1.56 -9.32
CA ILE A 70 -4.32 1.23 -8.05
C ILE A 70 -3.84 -0.23 -8.08
N VAL A 71 -2.56 -0.43 -7.85
CA VAL A 71 -1.94 -1.76 -7.76
C VAL A 71 -1.40 -1.95 -6.34
N TRP A 72 -1.91 -2.97 -5.65
CA TRP A 72 -1.40 -3.35 -4.33
C TRP A 72 -0.11 -4.14 -4.47
N THR A 73 0.88 -3.79 -3.68
CA THR A 73 2.19 -4.45 -3.63
C THR A 73 2.54 -4.80 -2.19
N SER A 74 3.52 -5.68 -2.00
CA SER A 74 4.01 -6.08 -0.68
C SER A 74 4.85 -4.99 0.01
N GLY A 75 5.24 -3.95 -0.70
CA GLY A 75 6.05 -2.85 -0.18
C GLY A 75 6.76 -2.06 -1.27
N ALA A 76 7.58 -1.09 -0.87
CA ALA A 76 8.26 -0.16 -1.75
C ALA A 76 9.13 -0.85 -2.80
N THR A 77 9.90 -1.87 -2.43
CA THR A 77 10.77 -2.59 -3.37
C THR A 77 9.99 -3.18 -4.54
N GLU A 78 8.85 -3.81 -4.30
CA GLU A 78 8.00 -4.34 -5.36
C GLU A 78 7.37 -3.20 -6.18
N ALA A 79 6.86 -2.17 -5.52
CA ALA A 79 6.22 -1.03 -6.16
C ALA A 79 7.18 -0.30 -7.11
N ASP A 80 8.40 0.01 -6.66
CA ASP A 80 9.41 0.71 -7.45
C ASP A 80 9.86 -0.15 -8.65
N ASN A 81 10.11 -1.44 -8.44
CA ASN A 81 10.47 -2.34 -9.54
C ASN A 81 9.34 -2.47 -10.56
N LEU A 82 8.09 -2.56 -10.12
CA LEU A 82 6.93 -2.64 -11.00
C LEU A 82 6.78 -1.35 -11.83
N ALA A 83 6.84 -0.19 -11.16
CA ALA A 83 6.69 1.10 -11.81
C ALA A 83 7.83 1.38 -12.80
N LEU A 84 9.09 1.28 -12.35
CA LEU A 84 10.26 1.61 -13.17
C LEU A 84 10.41 0.66 -14.36
N LYS A 85 10.38 -0.65 -14.11
CA LYS A 85 10.51 -1.66 -15.17
C LYS A 85 9.32 -1.65 -16.13
N GLY A 86 8.10 -1.47 -15.58
CA GLY A 86 6.88 -1.38 -16.37
C GLY A 86 6.88 -0.15 -17.28
N ALA A 87 7.17 1.02 -16.75
CA ALA A 87 7.23 2.27 -17.52
C ALA A 87 8.35 2.23 -18.57
N ALA A 88 9.55 1.74 -18.20
CA ALA A 88 10.66 1.63 -19.12
C ALA A 88 10.33 0.73 -20.33
N ARG A 89 9.72 -0.44 -20.07
CA ARG A 89 9.30 -1.37 -21.14
C ARG A 89 8.19 -0.80 -22.01
N ALA A 90 7.19 -0.19 -21.39
CA ALA A 90 6.04 0.41 -22.12
C ALA A 90 6.41 1.62 -22.98
N ARG A 91 7.58 2.25 -22.72
CA ARG A 91 8.03 3.45 -23.43
C ARG A 91 9.32 3.26 -24.22
N MET A 92 9.74 2.02 -24.47
CA MET A 92 10.98 1.71 -25.19
C MET A 92 11.04 2.31 -26.59
N ASP A 93 9.89 2.50 -27.23
CA ASP A 93 9.72 3.18 -28.52
C ASP A 93 10.03 4.67 -28.46
N ARG A 94 9.91 5.31 -27.28
CA ARG A 94 10.15 6.74 -27.07
C ARG A 94 11.56 7.06 -26.58
N GLY A 95 12.31 6.08 -26.12
CA GLY A 95 13.67 6.23 -25.64
C GLY A 95 14.06 5.17 -24.60
N ARG A 96 15.37 5.09 -24.34
CA ARG A 96 15.94 4.11 -23.39
C ARG A 96 16.70 4.78 -22.25
N HIS A 97 16.54 6.08 -22.09
CA HIS A 97 17.25 6.86 -21.09
C HIS A 97 16.39 6.99 -19.82
N ILE A 98 16.97 6.64 -18.67
CA ILE A 98 16.35 6.80 -17.34
C ILE A 98 17.21 7.79 -16.56
N VAL A 99 16.58 8.81 -15.97
CA VAL A 99 17.24 9.81 -15.11
C VAL A 99 16.86 9.52 -13.67
N THR A 100 17.85 9.51 -12.78
CA THR A 100 17.67 9.31 -11.33
C THR A 100 18.59 10.24 -10.54
N MET A 101 18.42 10.30 -9.23
CA MET A 101 19.24 11.09 -8.31
C MET A 101 20.18 10.19 -7.49
N ARG A 102 21.34 10.76 -7.10
CA ARG A 102 22.29 10.02 -6.21
C ARG A 102 21.80 9.88 -4.78
N THR A 103 20.74 10.61 -4.42
CA THR A 103 20.14 10.62 -3.07
C THR A 103 18.98 9.65 -2.91
N GLU A 104 18.68 8.86 -3.94
CA GLU A 104 17.68 7.79 -3.85
C GLU A 104 18.07 6.74 -2.81
N HIS A 105 17.06 6.07 -2.26
CA HIS A 105 17.23 5.00 -1.29
C HIS A 105 18.07 3.86 -1.88
N LYS A 106 19.00 3.30 -1.07
CA LYS A 106 19.91 2.21 -1.46
C LYS A 106 19.19 0.88 -1.52
#